data_0aa77d21045c918f52eacedf50450248
#
_entry.id   0aa77d21045c918f52eacedf50450248
#
_cell.length_a   1.000
_cell.length_b   1.000
_cell.length_c   1.000
_cell.angle_alpha   90.00
_cell.angle_beta   90.00
_cell.angle_gamma   90.00
#
_symmetry.space_group_name_H-M   'P 1'
#
loop_
_entity.id
_entity.type
_entity.pdbx_description
1 polymer ?
#
loop_
_entity_poly.entity_id
_entity_poly.type
_entity_poly.pdbx_seq_one_letter_code
_entity_poly.pdbx_strand_id
1 'polypeptide(L)'
;SSVVLGHNWIPFYIEPGQTLTMYIDWEAVMARSRARDHYFPIRNTAYMGPSAPLSYLLKDLDKLITYRYEDLSKSQKTFPPDQYQEHMKPIIAQWKHIADSVRQIYQPSLKAVHLIKNKVDLQVGSTFLGFLMSRDYYAKQDSTNQALKVKENDSYYSFLKDMPLNDAVVLASKNASIFINRFEYMDIFRKAYPYQTFSTSDSIDYTYPKKSLLTFLKEKGVKLNKEQEAIRLKQEKLAGTTVKIIIKQLIDEKGKTASLYEKEQKLVQEYATLCLKESGKKGESQQDKDRLRINIDRKYDLKKDSIIAQLYHIPNPLL
;
A
#
# COMPACT_ATOMS: atom_id res chain seq x y z
N SER A 1 6.95 -15.37 12.93
CA SER A 1 5.50 -15.65 12.80
C SER A 1 4.68 -14.89 13.82
N SER A 2 3.36 -14.83 13.64
CA SER A 2 2.44 -14.23 14.61
C SER A 2 1.10 -14.96 14.59
N VAL A 3 0.42 -15.00 15.74
CA VAL A 3 -1.00 -15.35 15.83
C VAL A 3 -1.81 -14.06 15.76
N VAL A 4 -2.88 -14.07 14.97
CA VAL A 4 -3.79 -12.94 14.83
C VAL A 4 -5.09 -13.25 15.54
N LEU A 5 -5.40 -12.46 16.57
CA LEU A 5 -6.65 -12.55 17.32
C LEU A 5 -7.43 -11.23 17.17
N GLY A 6 -8.44 -11.25 16.30
CA GLY A 6 -9.08 -10.03 15.84
C GLY A 6 -8.08 -9.12 15.11
N HIS A 7 -7.84 -7.92 15.63
CA HIS A 7 -6.86 -6.97 15.11
C HIS A 7 -5.50 -7.02 15.84
N ASN A 8 -5.32 -7.98 16.75
CA ASN A 8 -4.11 -8.07 17.56
C ASN A 8 -3.14 -9.10 17.00
N TRP A 9 -1.92 -8.68 16.80
CA TRP A 9 -0.81 -9.52 16.37
C TRP A 9 0.06 -9.88 17.57
N ILE A 10 0.20 -11.18 17.84
CA ILE A 10 1.04 -11.71 18.92
C ILE A 10 2.20 -12.40 18.27
N PRO A 11 3.42 -11.82 18.30
CA PRO A 11 4.59 -12.39 17.65
C PRO A 11 5.08 -13.62 18.40
N PHE A 12 5.58 -14.60 17.68
CA PHE A 12 6.27 -15.75 18.21
C PHE A 12 7.37 -16.22 17.26
N TYR A 13 8.30 -17.00 17.81
CA TYR A 13 9.33 -17.67 17.05
C TYR A 13 9.25 -19.18 17.26
N ILE A 14 9.43 -19.94 16.20
CA ILE A 14 9.52 -21.40 16.24
C ILE A 14 10.40 -21.87 15.07
N GLU A 15 11.23 -22.88 15.32
CA GLU A 15 12.03 -23.54 14.30
C GLU A 15 11.44 -24.92 13.95
N PRO A 16 11.74 -25.49 12.77
CA PRO A 16 11.28 -26.81 12.39
C PRO A 16 11.66 -27.86 13.44
N GLY A 17 10.72 -28.74 13.77
CA GLY A 17 10.90 -29.79 14.77
C GLY A 17 10.69 -29.34 16.22
N GLN A 18 10.41 -28.06 16.48
CA GLN A 18 10.11 -27.55 17.82
C GLN A 18 8.61 -27.47 18.06
N THR A 19 8.23 -27.55 19.34
CA THR A 19 6.87 -27.25 19.81
C THR A 19 6.91 -26.01 20.69
N LEU A 20 6.02 -25.07 20.43
CA LEU A 20 5.81 -23.87 21.24
C LEU A 20 4.38 -23.85 21.74
N THR A 21 4.20 -23.83 23.05
CA THR A 21 2.89 -23.63 23.67
C THR A 21 2.74 -22.16 24.04
N MET A 22 1.58 -21.58 23.71
CA MET A 22 1.26 -20.19 24.00
C MET A 22 0.03 -20.15 24.90
N TYR A 23 0.13 -19.44 26.01
CA TYR A 23 -1.01 -19.02 26.82
C TYR A 23 -1.28 -17.54 26.54
N ILE A 24 -2.51 -17.22 26.18
CA ILE A 24 -2.93 -15.87 25.83
C ILE A 24 -4.17 -15.53 26.66
N ASP A 25 -4.07 -14.51 27.50
CA ASP A 25 -5.20 -13.98 28.24
C ASP A 25 -6.15 -13.23 27.32
N TRP A 26 -7.34 -13.78 27.13
CA TRP A 26 -8.36 -13.21 26.24
C TRP A 26 -8.84 -11.83 26.68
N GLU A 27 -8.97 -11.59 27.99
CA GLU A 27 -9.38 -10.28 28.51
C GLU A 27 -8.32 -9.21 28.20
N ALA A 28 -7.04 -9.56 28.29
CA ALA A 28 -5.94 -8.66 27.92
C ALA A 28 -5.93 -8.35 26.41
N VAL A 29 -6.27 -9.32 25.55
CA VAL A 29 -6.47 -9.09 24.10
C VAL A 29 -7.62 -8.14 23.84
N MET A 30 -8.75 -8.35 24.50
CA MET A 30 -9.92 -7.49 24.37
C MET A 30 -9.69 -6.08 24.93
N ALA A 31 -8.92 -5.94 26.01
CA ALA A 31 -8.53 -4.64 26.56
C ALA A 31 -7.69 -3.84 25.53
N ARG A 32 -6.70 -4.48 24.87
CA ARG A 32 -5.94 -3.86 23.79
C ARG A 32 -6.83 -3.43 22.61
N SER A 33 -7.78 -4.28 22.21
CA SER A 33 -8.71 -3.95 21.13
C SER A 33 -9.58 -2.74 21.47
N ARG A 34 -10.02 -2.63 22.73
CA ARG A 34 -10.81 -1.48 23.21
C ARG A 34 -9.99 -0.19 23.33
N ALA A 35 -8.73 -0.30 23.74
CA ALA A 35 -7.84 0.84 23.88
C ALA A 35 -7.53 1.52 22.54
N ARG A 36 -7.77 0.85 21.41
CA ARG A 36 -7.42 1.33 20.03
C ARG A 36 -5.96 1.78 19.89
N ASP A 37 -5.10 1.26 20.76
CA ASP A 37 -3.68 1.54 20.80
C ASP A 37 -2.88 0.29 20.45
N HIS A 38 -2.22 0.30 19.30
CA HIS A 38 -1.40 -0.82 18.83
C HIS A 38 -0.20 -1.12 19.75
N TYR A 39 0.22 -0.16 20.55
CA TYR A 39 1.31 -0.30 21.53
C TYR A 39 0.82 -0.73 22.91
N PHE A 40 -0.48 -0.77 23.13
CA PHE A 40 -1.05 -1.25 24.40
C PHE A 40 -0.60 -2.70 24.67
N PRO A 41 0.03 -3.00 25.80
CA PRO A 41 0.58 -4.32 26.05
C PRO A 41 -0.53 -5.37 26.25
N ILE A 42 -0.39 -6.52 25.57
CA ILE A 42 -1.19 -7.71 25.94
C ILE A 42 -0.49 -8.34 27.14
N ARG A 43 -1.07 -8.14 28.31
CA ARG A 43 -0.59 -8.72 29.58
C ARG A 43 -0.86 -10.22 29.60
N ASN A 44 -0.20 -10.93 30.53
CA ASN A 44 -0.43 -12.36 30.79
C ASN A 44 -0.30 -13.26 29.54
N THR A 45 0.57 -12.92 28.61
CA THR A 45 0.95 -13.82 27.52
C THR A 45 2.15 -14.61 27.97
N ALA A 46 2.05 -15.94 27.94
CA ALA A 46 3.16 -16.82 28.27
C ALA A 46 3.52 -17.73 27.08
N TYR A 47 4.80 -18.01 26.95
CA TYR A 47 5.33 -18.96 25.97
C TYR A 47 6.08 -20.06 26.72
N MET A 48 5.91 -21.31 26.28
CA MET A 48 6.59 -22.48 26.85
C MET A 48 7.18 -23.34 25.71
N GLY A 49 8.37 -23.88 25.92
CA GLY A 49 9.10 -24.68 24.95
C GLY A 49 10.46 -24.07 24.58
N PRO A 50 11.25 -24.73 23.72
CA PRO A 50 12.61 -24.30 23.39
C PRO A 50 12.73 -22.89 22.83
N SER A 51 11.72 -22.43 22.06
CA SER A 51 11.68 -21.10 21.45
C SER A 51 11.01 -20.03 22.32
N ALA A 52 10.60 -20.35 23.54
CA ALA A 52 9.92 -19.41 24.43
C ALA A 52 10.74 -18.14 24.74
N PRO A 53 12.04 -18.21 25.11
CA PRO A 53 12.84 -17.03 25.40
C PRO A 53 12.87 -16.05 24.22
N LEU A 54 13.04 -16.57 23.00
CA LEU A 54 13.08 -15.74 21.80
C LEU A 54 11.70 -15.18 21.44
N SER A 55 10.63 -15.91 21.73
CA SER A 55 9.25 -15.41 21.53
C SER A 55 8.93 -14.24 22.46
N TYR A 56 9.32 -14.31 23.74
CA TYR A 56 9.24 -13.16 24.65
C TYR A 56 10.02 -11.97 24.13
N LEU A 57 11.24 -12.21 23.69
CA LEU A 57 12.10 -11.19 23.17
C LEU A 57 11.53 -10.49 21.95
N LEU A 58 11.01 -11.22 20.96
CA LEU A 58 10.40 -10.63 19.76
C LEU A 58 9.19 -9.77 20.11
N LYS A 59 8.41 -10.17 21.13
CA LYS A 59 7.29 -9.39 21.64
C LYS A 59 7.74 -8.03 22.20
N ASP A 60 8.89 -8.00 22.89
CA ASP A 60 9.42 -6.77 23.46
C ASP A 60 10.18 -5.92 22.42
N LEU A 61 10.89 -6.57 21.50
CA LEU A 61 11.55 -5.88 20.39
C LEU A 61 10.57 -5.08 19.50
N ASP A 62 9.34 -5.56 19.33
CA ASP A 62 8.30 -4.81 18.59
C ASP A 62 7.98 -3.46 19.22
N LYS A 63 8.16 -3.31 20.53
CA LYS A 63 7.95 -2.05 21.25
C LYS A 63 9.21 -1.18 21.26
N LEU A 64 10.37 -1.80 21.37
CA LEU A 64 11.65 -1.10 21.52
C LEU A 64 12.21 -0.62 20.19
N ILE A 65 11.97 -1.39 19.10
CA ILE A 65 12.40 -1.07 17.74
C ILE A 65 11.16 -0.63 16.95
N THR A 66 10.70 0.57 17.22
CA THR A 66 9.54 1.16 16.53
C THR A 66 9.68 2.67 16.46
N TYR A 67 9.18 3.26 15.38
CA TYR A 67 8.94 4.69 15.28
C TYR A 67 7.44 4.91 15.20
N ARG A 68 6.87 5.58 16.20
CA ARG A 68 5.42 5.73 16.30
C ARG A 68 4.87 6.56 15.15
N TYR A 69 3.64 6.25 14.76
CA TYR A 69 3.00 6.96 13.65
C TYR A 69 2.86 8.46 13.92
N GLU A 70 2.57 8.83 15.18
CA GLU A 70 2.44 10.22 15.61
C GLU A 70 3.76 10.98 15.45
N ASP A 71 4.89 10.36 15.84
CA ASP A 71 6.23 10.92 15.70
C ASP A 71 6.63 11.04 14.23
N LEU A 72 6.29 10.02 13.42
CA LEU A 72 6.51 10.07 11.98
C LEU A 72 5.69 11.20 11.33
N SER A 73 4.40 11.31 11.64
CA SER A 73 3.52 12.36 11.12
C SER A 73 3.99 13.76 11.50
N LYS A 74 4.47 13.92 12.73
CA LYS A 74 5.08 15.17 13.19
C LYS A 74 6.35 15.47 12.40
N SER A 75 7.24 14.51 12.27
CA SER A 75 8.51 14.65 11.57
C SER A 75 8.32 15.00 10.09
N GLN A 76 7.34 14.38 9.43
CA GLN A 76 6.97 14.66 8.03
C GLN A 76 6.64 16.13 7.79
N LYS A 77 6.05 16.81 8.78
CA LYS A 77 5.66 18.23 8.72
C LYS A 77 6.77 19.17 9.15
N THR A 78 7.71 18.68 9.98
CA THR A 78 8.69 19.53 10.65
C THR A 78 10.03 19.56 9.92
N PHE A 79 10.48 18.41 9.38
CA PHE A 79 11.83 18.28 8.86
C PHE A 79 11.87 18.26 7.33
N PRO A 80 12.87 18.94 6.70
CA PRO A 80 13.35 18.55 5.38
C PRO A 80 13.96 17.14 5.40
N PRO A 81 14.07 16.44 4.25
CA PRO A 81 14.58 15.07 4.18
C PRO A 81 15.94 14.86 4.85
N ASP A 82 16.91 15.71 4.57
CA ASP A 82 18.26 15.59 5.12
C ASP A 82 18.29 15.78 6.65
N GLN A 83 17.54 16.75 7.17
CA GLN A 83 17.41 16.94 8.62
C GLN A 83 16.69 15.78 9.29
N TYR A 84 15.74 15.14 8.61
CA TYR A 84 15.10 13.95 9.12
C TYR A 84 16.09 12.78 9.24
N GLN A 85 16.97 12.60 8.26
CA GLN A 85 18.03 11.59 8.36
C GLN A 85 18.94 11.82 9.56
N GLU A 86 19.36 13.08 9.79
CA GLU A 86 20.17 13.43 10.98
C GLU A 86 19.42 13.17 12.29
N HIS A 87 18.13 13.54 12.34
CA HIS A 87 17.27 13.27 13.50
C HIS A 87 17.17 11.77 13.81
N MET A 88 17.12 10.92 12.79
CA MET A 88 17.00 9.47 12.94
C MET A 88 18.29 8.77 13.36
N LYS A 89 19.47 9.35 13.13
CA LYS A 89 20.76 8.70 13.47
C LYS A 89 20.85 8.18 14.90
N PRO A 90 20.58 8.98 15.95
CA PRO A 90 20.64 8.48 17.33
C PRO A 90 19.58 7.41 17.62
N ILE A 91 18.39 7.52 17.02
CA ILE A 91 17.32 6.54 17.19
C ILE A 91 17.74 5.19 16.58
N ILE A 92 18.31 5.22 15.38
CA ILE A 92 18.81 4.01 14.70
C ILE A 92 19.97 3.39 15.48
N ALA A 93 20.88 4.21 16.00
CA ALA A 93 21.98 3.73 16.85
C ALA A 93 21.45 3.03 18.10
N GLN A 94 20.42 3.56 18.74
CA GLN A 94 19.75 2.92 19.86
C GLN A 94 19.12 1.57 19.46
N TRP A 95 18.42 1.49 18.31
CA TRP A 95 17.84 0.22 17.82
C TRP A 95 18.92 -0.84 17.57
N LYS A 96 20.04 -0.45 16.96
CA LYS A 96 21.18 -1.36 16.75
C LYS A 96 21.76 -1.85 18.08
N HIS A 97 21.93 -0.94 19.04
CA HIS A 97 22.42 -1.28 20.39
C HIS A 97 21.47 -2.26 21.11
N ILE A 98 20.15 -2.04 21.01
CA ILE A 98 19.15 -2.98 21.56
C ILE A 98 19.31 -4.37 20.91
N ALA A 99 19.45 -4.46 19.59
CA ALA A 99 19.62 -5.71 18.87
C ALA A 99 20.92 -6.45 19.30
N ASP A 100 22.01 -5.72 19.47
CA ASP A 100 23.29 -6.27 19.92
C ASP A 100 23.23 -6.74 21.38
N SER A 101 22.59 -5.97 22.27
CA SER A 101 22.39 -6.35 23.68
C SER A 101 21.60 -7.65 23.81
N VAL A 102 20.56 -7.78 23.01
CA VAL A 102 19.77 -9.00 22.92
C VAL A 102 20.60 -10.21 22.49
N ARG A 103 21.44 -10.03 21.48
CA ARG A 103 22.37 -11.09 21.03
C ARG A 103 23.29 -11.54 22.14
N GLN A 104 23.82 -10.64 22.95
CA GLN A 104 24.70 -10.93 24.05
C GLN A 104 24.00 -11.65 25.21
N ILE A 105 22.80 -11.22 25.59
CA ILE A 105 22.05 -11.74 26.74
C ILE A 105 21.45 -13.12 26.46
N TYR A 106 20.81 -13.29 25.28
CA TYR A 106 20.02 -14.49 24.99
C TYR A 106 20.77 -15.55 24.16
N GLN A 107 21.94 -15.23 23.60
CA GLN A 107 22.73 -16.12 22.74
C GLN A 107 21.88 -16.90 21.73
N PRO A 108 21.03 -16.22 20.96
CA PRO A 108 20.05 -16.84 20.07
C PRO A 108 20.75 -17.58 18.92
N SER A 109 20.02 -18.50 18.25
CA SER A 109 20.53 -19.17 17.04
C SER A 109 20.94 -18.16 15.96
N LEU A 110 21.81 -18.55 15.04
CA LEU A 110 22.23 -17.69 13.93
C LEU A 110 21.02 -17.16 13.10
N LYS A 111 20.01 -18.01 12.90
CA LYS A 111 18.75 -17.58 12.23
C LYS A 111 18.03 -16.50 13.01
N ALA A 112 17.98 -16.63 14.33
CA ALA A 112 17.36 -15.64 15.19
C ALA A 112 18.14 -14.31 15.21
N VAL A 113 19.48 -14.39 15.21
CA VAL A 113 20.34 -13.19 15.05
C VAL A 113 20.04 -12.47 13.74
N HIS A 114 19.96 -13.21 12.63
CA HIS A 114 19.60 -12.63 11.33
C HIS A 114 18.21 -12.00 11.36
N LEU A 115 17.22 -12.66 11.96
CA LEU A 115 15.87 -12.12 12.07
C LEU A 115 15.83 -10.80 12.85
N ILE A 116 16.56 -10.72 13.95
CA ILE A 116 16.65 -9.51 14.79
C ILE A 116 17.33 -8.37 14.02
N LYS A 117 18.45 -8.65 13.35
CA LYS A 117 19.14 -7.68 12.50
C LYS A 117 18.21 -7.18 11.39
N ASN A 118 17.62 -8.10 10.63
CA ASN A 118 16.70 -7.76 9.53
C ASN A 118 15.51 -6.94 10.02
N LYS A 119 15.03 -7.19 11.24
CA LYS A 119 13.96 -6.36 11.85
C LYS A 119 14.40 -4.90 12.01
N VAL A 120 15.62 -4.65 12.47
CA VAL A 120 16.15 -3.26 12.59
C VAL A 120 16.27 -2.62 11.22
N ASP A 121 16.93 -3.31 10.27
CA ASP A 121 17.18 -2.77 8.94
C ASP A 121 15.86 -2.47 8.21
N LEU A 122 14.89 -3.37 8.24
CA LEU A 122 13.57 -3.17 7.66
C LEU A 122 12.79 -2.04 8.36
N GLN A 123 12.96 -1.89 9.69
CA GLN A 123 12.35 -0.77 10.41
C GLN A 123 12.95 0.57 9.96
N VAL A 124 14.28 0.63 9.79
CA VAL A 124 14.97 1.82 9.26
C VAL A 124 14.44 2.16 7.86
N GLY A 125 14.45 1.18 6.94
CA GLY A 125 13.95 1.37 5.59
C GLY A 125 12.49 1.80 5.54
N SER A 126 11.63 1.14 6.32
CA SER A 126 10.21 1.50 6.42
C SER A 126 10.00 2.90 6.96
N THR A 127 10.83 3.35 7.90
CA THR A 127 10.72 4.67 8.51
C THR A 127 11.14 5.77 7.53
N PHE A 128 12.25 5.57 6.80
CA PHE A 128 12.71 6.52 5.80
C PHE A 128 11.75 6.61 4.61
N LEU A 129 11.30 5.49 4.07
CA LEU A 129 10.31 5.51 2.98
C LEU A 129 8.96 6.08 3.45
N GLY A 130 8.52 5.68 4.65
CA GLY A 130 7.29 6.20 5.24
C GLY A 130 7.32 7.71 5.45
N PHE A 131 8.48 8.30 5.75
CA PHE A 131 8.63 9.74 5.88
C PHE A 131 8.25 10.49 4.58
N LEU A 132 8.59 9.95 3.43
CA LEU A 132 8.30 10.59 2.14
C LEU A 132 6.82 10.49 1.73
N MET A 133 6.14 9.40 2.11
CA MET A 133 4.82 9.04 1.55
C MET A 133 3.72 10.10 1.70
N SER A 134 3.68 10.85 2.80
CA SER A 134 2.60 11.79 3.07
C SER A 134 2.99 13.26 2.91
N ARG A 135 4.24 13.55 2.54
CA ARG A 135 4.73 14.93 2.44
C ARG A 135 3.98 15.75 1.39
N ASP A 136 3.72 15.18 0.22
CA ASP A 136 2.97 15.86 -0.84
C ASP A 136 1.53 16.18 -0.41
N TYR A 137 0.91 15.31 0.37
CA TYR A 137 -0.41 15.57 0.95
C TYR A 137 -0.36 16.74 1.94
N TYR A 138 0.62 16.76 2.86
CA TYR A 138 0.78 17.86 3.81
C TYR A 138 1.16 19.19 3.13
N ALA A 139 1.97 19.15 2.07
CA ALA A 139 2.33 20.34 1.29
C ALA A 139 1.11 20.98 0.60
N LYS A 140 0.12 20.17 0.18
CA LYS A 140 -1.15 20.68 -0.37
C LYS A 140 -2.03 21.32 0.70
N GLN A 141 -1.95 20.87 1.95
CA GLN A 141 -2.72 21.41 3.06
C GLN A 141 -2.07 22.68 3.65
N ASP A 142 -0.76 22.72 3.68
CA ASP A 142 0.01 23.87 4.18
C ASP A 142 1.09 24.27 3.16
N SER A 143 0.71 25.09 2.20
CA SER A 143 1.58 25.59 1.13
C SER A 143 2.64 26.59 1.65
N THR A 144 2.52 27.07 2.89
CA THR A 144 3.46 28.03 3.49
C THR A 144 4.65 27.34 4.13
N ASN A 145 4.54 26.07 4.46
CA ASN A 145 5.57 25.29 5.14
C ASN A 145 6.77 25.00 4.22
N GLN A 146 7.87 25.69 4.46
CA GLN A 146 9.08 25.58 3.65
C GLN A 146 9.74 24.19 3.74
N ALA A 147 9.66 23.52 4.91
CA ALA A 147 10.22 22.18 5.06
C ALA A 147 9.60 21.17 4.09
N LEU A 148 8.31 21.33 3.76
CA LEU A 148 7.59 20.45 2.84
C LEU A 148 7.92 20.70 1.36
N LYS A 149 8.52 21.86 1.03
CA LYS A 149 8.94 22.19 -0.34
C LYS A 149 10.27 21.56 -0.72
N VAL A 150 11.08 21.19 0.27
CA VAL A 150 12.37 20.54 0.04
C VAL A 150 12.14 19.10 -0.41
N LYS A 151 12.64 18.77 -1.59
CA LYS A 151 12.62 17.41 -2.13
C LYS A 151 13.88 16.65 -1.67
N GLU A 152 13.73 15.36 -1.58
CA GLU A 152 14.85 14.45 -1.33
C GLU A 152 15.80 14.42 -2.52
N ASN A 153 17.07 14.23 -2.24
CA ASN A 153 18.11 13.98 -3.24
C ASN A 153 18.43 12.48 -3.32
N ASP A 154 19.25 12.09 -4.29
CA ASP A 154 19.58 10.66 -4.51
C ASP A 154 20.31 10.06 -3.31
N SER A 155 21.07 10.85 -2.55
CA SER A 155 21.78 10.37 -1.36
C SER A 155 20.83 10.00 -0.21
N TYR A 156 19.60 10.51 -0.21
CA TYR A 156 18.57 10.12 0.76
C TYR A 156 18.33 8.60 0.74
N TYR A 157 18.41 7.98 -0.43
CA TYR A 157 18.15 6.57 -0.63
C TYR A 157 19.37 5.67 -0.35
N SER A 158 20.48 6.23 0.13
CA SER A 158 21.72 5.46 0.41
C SER A 158 21.53 4.29 1.39
N PHE A 159 20.55 4.39 2.30
CA PHE A 159 20.19 3.32 3.25
C PHE A 159 19.71 2.04 2.54
N LEU A 160 19.23 2.13 1.30
CA LEU A 160 18.76 0.98 0.53
C LEU A 160 19.89 -0.03 0.25
N LYS A 161 21.14 0.42 0.19
CA LYS A 161 22.32 -0.45 -0.01
C LYS A 161 22.52 -1.44 1.13
N ASP A 162 22.09 -1.06 2.32
CA ASP A 162 22.25 -1.87 3.54
C ASP A 162 21.03 -2.77 3.79
N MET A 163 20.00 -2.72 2.93
CA MET A 163 18.80 -3.53 3.10
C MET A 163 19.06 -5.02 2.79
N PRO A 164 18.62 -5.94 3.64
CA PRO A 164 18.88 -7.36 3.50
C PRO A 164 17.95 -8.04 2.47
N LEU A 165 17.81 -7.48 1.26
CA LEU A 165 16.81 -7.91 0.27
C LEU A 165 17.09 -9.30 -0.32
N ASN A 166 18.34 -9.76 -0.27
CA ASN A 166 18.74 -11.09 -0.75
C ASN A 166 18.66 -12.18 0.34
N ASP A 167 18.22 -11.82 1.54
CA ASP A 167 18.09 -12.78 2.64
C ASP A 167 16.64 -13.28 2.73
N ALA A 168 16.42 -14.57 2.43
CA ALA A 168 15.11 -15.20 2.51
C ALA A 168 14.47 -15.11 3.92
N VAL A 169 15.27 -14.95 4.97
CA VAL A 169 14.81 -14.75 6.35
C VAL A 169 14.05 -13.42 6.50
N VAL A 170 14.31 -12.45 5.63
CA VAL A 170 13.55 -11.18 5.58
C VAL A 170 12.05 -11.42 5.50
N LEU A 171 11.62 -12.38 4.67
CA LEU A 171 10.20 -12.67 4.46
C LEU A 171 9.49 -13.20 5.73
N ALA A 172 10.26 -13.74 6.69
CA ALA A 172 9.73 -14.16 7.97
C ALA A 172 9.47 -12.98 8.93
N SER A 173 9.96 -11.78 8.61
CA SER A 173 9.76 -10.57 9.41
C SER A 173 8.42 -9.91 9.06
N LYS A 174 7.64 -9.53 10.07
CA LYS A 174 6.45 -8.68 9.90
C LYS A 174 6.78 -7.35 9.18
N ASN A 175 7.97 -6.82 9.43
CA ASN A 175 8.38 -5.54 8.86
C ASN A 175 8.67 -5.65 7.34
N ALA A 176 8.86 -6.86 6.80
CA ALA A 176 9.08 -7.05 5.37
C ALA A 176 7.89 -6.55 4.53
N SER A 177 6.67 -6.95 4.88
CA SER A 177 5.48 -6.49 4.15
C SER A 177 5.28 -4.97 4.23
N ILE A 178 5.61 -4.37 5.37
CA ILE A 178 5.53 -2.91 5.55
C ILE A 178 6.58 -2.21 4.68
N PHE A 179 7.81 -2.74 4.68
CA PHE A 179 8.88 -2.20 3.86
C PHE A 179 8.56 -2.32 2.37
N ILE A 180 8.17 -3.51 1.89
CA ILE A 180 7.82 -3.76 0.50
C ILE A 180 6.69 -2.83 0.06
N ASN A 181 5.62 -2.72 0.86
CA ASN A 181 4.52 -1.81 0.56
C ASN A 181 5.01 -0.36 0.36
N ARG A 182 5.83 0.16 1.29
CA ARG A 182 6.34 1.52 1.18
C ARG A 182 7.33 1.70 0.04
N PHE A 183 8.13 0.69 -0.23
CA PHE A 183 9.08 0.67 -1.33
C PHE A 183 8.37 0.73 -2.70
N GLU A 184 7.29 -0.03 -2.87
CA GLU A 184 6.49 -0.02 -4.10
C GLU A 184 5.76 1.31 -4.34
N TYR A 185 5.50 2.08 -3.27
CA TYR A 185 4.89 3.40 -3.37
C TYR A 185 5.89 4.55 -3.62
N MET A 186 7.17 4.28 -3.77
CA MET A 186 8.15 5.31 -4.14
C MET A 186 7.79 5.93 -5.50
N ASP A 187 8.03 7.24 -5.62
CA ASP A 187 7.71 8.01 -6.83
C ASP A 187 8.34 7.43 -8.09
N ILE A 188 9.53 6.85 -7.97
CA ILE A 188 10.25 6.23 -9.07
C ILE A 188 9.47 5.03 -9.65
N PHE A 189 8.82 4.22 -8.80
CA PHE A 189 7.99 3.10 -9.27
C PHE A 189 6.65 3.57 -9.82
N ARG A 190 6.07 4.63 -9.26
CA ARG A 190 4.86 5.26 -9.84
C ARG A 190 5.11 5.76 -11.26
N LYS A 191 6.30 6.33 -11.54
CA LYS A 191 6.71 6.74 -12.88
C LYS A 191 6.94 5.55 -13.84
N ALA A 192 7.23 4.36 -13.31
CA ALA A 192 7.36 3.14 -14.09
C ALA A 192 6.01 2.55 -14.48
N TYR A 193 4.95 2.84 -13.72
CA TYR A 193 3.63 2.25 -13.94
C TYR A 193 3.04 2.68 -15.28
N PRO A 194 2.57 1.74 -16.12
CA PRO A 194 2.10 2.07 -17.47
C PRO A 194 0.73 2.74 -17.48
N TYR A 195 0.02 2.74 -16.36
CA TYR A 195 -1.29 3.38 -16.25
C TYR A 195 -1.15 4.76 -15.62
N GLN A 196 -1.77 5.75 -16.25
CA GLN A 196 -1.93 7.04 -15.61
C GLN A 196 -2.89 6.88 -14.42
N THR A 197 -2.39 7.11 -13.20
CA THR A 197 -3.25 7.26 -12.04
C THR A 197 -3.87 8.65 -12.08
N PHE A 198 -5.15 8.73 -12.41
CA PHE A 198 -5.88 9.98 -12.37
C PHE A 198 -6.35 10.27 -10.94
N SER A 199 -6.12 11.50 -10.49
CA SER A 199 -6.78 12.03 -9.30
C SER A 199 -8.24 12.34 -9.63
N THR A 200 -9.12 12.27 -8.63
CA THR A 200 -10.52 12.69 -8.80
C THR A 200 -10.67 14.18 -9.21
N SER A 201 -9.64 14.99 -8.95
CA SER A 201 -9.56 16.39 -9.36
C SER A 201 -9.03 16.60 -10.78
N ASP A 202 -8.46 15.56 -11.42
CA ASP A 202 -7.92 15.68 -12.76
C ASP A 202 -9.06 15.83 -13.79
N SER A 203 -8.76 16.50 -14.87
CA SER A 203 -9.67 16.61 -16.01
C SER A 203 -9.16 15.78 -17.18
N ILE A 204 -10.09 15.09 -17.85
CA ILE A 204 -9.84 14.30 -19.04
C ILE A 204 -10.70 14.76 -20.19
N ASP A 205 -10.28 14.52 -21.42
CA ASP A 205 -11.13 14.67 -22.59
C ASP A 205 -12.04 13.44 -22.67
N TYR A 206 -13.34 13.67 -22.51
CA TYR A 206 -14.35 12.61 -22.50
C TYR A 206 -15.32 12.80 -23.67
N THR A 207 -15.42 11.78 -24.51
CA THR A 207 -16.37 11.78 -25.63
C THR A 207 -17.66 11.11 -25.20
N TYR A 208 -18.74 11.88 -25.19
CA TYR A 208 -20.07 11.33 -24.90
C TYR A 208 -20.52 10.40 -26.02
N PRO A 209 -21.10 9.21 -25.70
CA PRO A 209 -21.63 8.32 -26.71
C PRO A 209 -22.78 8.99 -27.47
N LYS A 210 -22.94 8.66 -28.76
CA LYS A 210 -24.07 9.19 -29.59
C LYS A 210 -25.42 8.87 -28.96
N LYS A 211 -25.54 7.69 -28.34
CA LYS A 211 -26.70 7.28 -27.56
C LYS A 211 -26.22 6.79 -26.20
N SER A 212 -26.74 7.36 -25.13
CA SER A 212 -26.33 6.95 -23.78
C SER A 212 -27.09 5.69 -23.32
N LEU A 213 -26.49 4.97 -22.34
CA LEU A 213 -27.17 3.82 -21.74
C LEU A 213 -28.49 4.23 -21.06
N LEU A 214 -28.54 5.40 -20.42
CA LEU A 214 -29.78 5.89 -19.79
C LEU A 214 -30.88 6.17 -20.83
N THR A 215 -30.53 6.68 -22.00
CA THR A 215 -31.47 6.87 -23.12
C THR A 215 -31.98 5.54 -23.62
N PHE A 216 -31.09 4.56 -23.81
CA PHE A 216 -31.46 3.20 -24.19
C PHE A 216 -32.40 2.52 -23.17
N LEU A 217 -32.08 2.60 -21.88
CA LEU A 217 -32.94 2.04 -20.82
C LEU A 217 -34.32 2.68 -20.80
N LYS A 218 -34.42 4.01 -20.98
CA LYS A 218 -35.69 4.71 -21.05
C LYS A 218 -36.53 4.27 -22.23
N GLU A 219 -35.95 4.11 -23.41
CA GLU A 219 -36.63 3.59 -24.60
C GLU A 219 -37.16 2.14 -24.42
N LYS A 220 -36.48 1.37 -23.58
CA LYS A 220 -36.91 0.01 -23.17
C LYS A 220 -37.97 0.04 -22.05
N GLY A 221 -38.48 1.19 -21.69
CA GLY A 221 -39.54 1.33 -20.70
C GLY A 221 -39.06 1.41 -19.23
N VAL A 222 -37.78 1.49 -19.00
CA VAL A 222 -37.24 1.64 -17.63
C VAL A 222 -37.52 3.01 -17.08
N LYS A 223 -38.13 3.10 -15.89
CA LYS A 223 -38.40 4.37 -15.21
C LYS A 223 -37.12 4.91 -14.56
N LEU A 224 -36.75 6.13 -14.92
CA LEU A 224 -35.63 6.86 -14.35
C LEU A 224 -36.13 7.78 -13.21
N ASN A 225 -35.32 7.90 -12.16
CA ASN A 225 -35.59 8.91 -11.13
C ASN A 225 -35.16 10.31 -11.61
N LYS A 226 -35.47 11.36 -10.83
CA LYS A 226 -35.21 12.74 -11.19
C LYS A 226 -33.71 13.03 -11.49
N GLU A 227 -32.81 12.46 -10.72
CA GLU A 227 -31.36 12.66 -10.92
C GLU A 227 -30.85 11.93 -12.16
N GLN A 228 -31.28 10.69 -12.38
CA GLN A 228 -30.95 9.89 -13.56
C GLN A 228 -31.47 10.53 -14.84
N GLU A 229 -32.67 11.13 -14.80
CA GLU A 229 -33.23 11.85 -15.90
C GLU A 229 -32.41 13.11 -16.23
N ALA A 230 -31.97 13.86 -15.23
CA ALA A 230 -31.09 15.01 -15.42
C ALA A 230 -29.74 14.62 -16.06
N ILE A 231 -29.14 13.50 -15.62
CA ILE A 231 -27.93 12.97 -16.25
C ILE A 231 -28.17 12.54 -17.69
N ARG A 232 -29.28 11.86 -17.97
CA ARG A 232 -29.67 11.45 -19.32
C ARG A 232 -29.78 12.66 -20.27
N LEU A 233 -30.51 13.70 -19.87
CA LEU A 233 -30.66 14.92 -20.66
C LEU A 233 -29.33 15.62 -20.92
N LYS A 234 -28.45 15.67 -19.93
CA LYS A 234 -27.10 16.20 -20.10
C LYS A 234 -26.31 15.38 -21.14
N GLN A 235 -26.38 14.05 -21.06
CA GLN A 235 -25.68 13.14 -21.97
C GLN A 235 -26.23 13.25 -23.40
N GLU A 236 -27.54 13.40 -23.57
CA GLU A 236 -28.14 13.64 -24.88
C GLU A 236 -27.69 14.96 -25.49
N LYS A 237 -27.68 16.06 -24.71
CA LYS A 237 -27.20 17.35 -25.18
C LYS A 237 -25.75 17.33 -25.65
N LEU A 238 -24.93 16.49 -25.06
CA LEU A 238 -23.50 16.35 -25.36
C LEU A 238 -23.20 15.15 -26.28
N ALA A 239 -24.22 14.47 -26.80
CA ALA A 239 -24.06 13.26 -27.59
C ALA A 239 -23.10 13.46 -28.76
N GLY A 240 -22.08 12.60 -28.87
CA GLY A 240 -21.06 12.63 -29.92
C GLY A 240 -20.04 13.76 -29.79
N THR A 241 -20.10 14.60 -28.75
CA THR A 241 -19.11 15.66 -28.51
C THR A 241 -18.03 15.22 -27.54
N THR A 242 -16.82 15.77 -27.70
CA THR A 242 -15.70 15.61 -26.75
C THR A 242 -15.63 16.88 -25.89
N VAL A 243 -15.66 16.71 -24.58
CA VAL A 243 -15.55 17.81 -23.62
C VAL A 243 -14.53 17.50 -22.54
N LYS A 244 -13.92 18.55 -22.00
CA LYS A 244 -13.05 18.39 -20.84
C LYS A 244 -13.90 18.26 -19.57
N ILE A 245 -13.76 17.16 -18.85
CA ILE A 245 -14.55 16.85 -17.66
C ILE A 245 -13.66 16.45 -16.49
N ILE A 246 -14.02 16.86 -15.28
CA ILE A 246 -13.34 16.44 -14.06
C ILE A 246 -13.76 15.00 -13.73
N ILE A 247 -12.80 14.14 -13.43
CA ILE A 247 -13.03 12.71 -13.13
C ILE A 247 -14.06 12.52 -12.01
N LYS A 248 -14.02 13.36 -10.98
CA LYS A 248 -15.02 13.35 -9.91
C LYS A 248 -16.46 13.43 -10.43
N GLN A 249 -16.72 14.25 -11.45
CA GLN A 249 -18.06 14.37 -12.01
C GLN A 249 -18.54 13.05 -12.65
N LEU A 250 -17.64 12.34 -13.34
CA LEU A 250 -17.96 11.02 -13.91
C LEU A 250 -18.23 9.98 -12.83
N ILE A 251 -17.44 10.01 -11.74
CA ILE A 251 -17.62 9.12 -10.60
C ILE A 251 -18.96 9.38 -9.91
N ASP A 252 -19.31 10.65 -9.71
CA ASP A 252 -20.59 11.05 -9.09
C ASP A 252 -21.79 10.64 -9.97
N GLU A 253 -21.72 10.85 -11.30
CA GLU A 253 -22.75 10.38 -12.23
C GLU A 253 -22.88 8.86 -12.22
N LYS A 254 -21.75 8.14 -12.21
CA LYS A 254 -21.72 6.66 -12.09
C LYS A 254 -22.35 6.19 -10.78
N GLY A 255 -22.03 6.83 -9.65
CA GLY A 255 -22.63 6.51 -8.35
C GLY A 255 -24.15 6.63 -8.34
N LYS A 256 -24.70 7.71 -8.97
CA LYS A 256 -26.16 7.94 -9.08
C LYS A 256 -26.89 6.94 -9.99
N THR A 257 -26.17 6.26 -10.87
CA THR A 257 -26.74 5.30 -11.84
C THR A 257 -26.44 3.84 -11.51
N ALA A 258 -25.51 3.57 -10.60
CA ALA A 258 -25.01 2.22 -10.32
C ALA A 258 -26.12 1.23 -9.94
N SER A 259 -26.99 1.59 -8.99
CA SER A 259 -28.08 0.72 -8.55
C SER A 259 -29.10 0.41 -9.65
N LEU A 260 -29.33 1.35 -10.59
CA LEU A 260 -30.17 1.11 -11.74
C LEU A 260 -29.51 0.09 -12.68
N TYR A 261 -28.21 0.24 -12.96
CA TYR A 261 -27.49 -0.66 -13.85
C TYR A 261 -27.37 -2.07 -13.25
N GLU A 262 -27.21 -2.19 -11.93
CA GLU A 262 -27.25 -3.47 -11.23
C GLU A 262 -28.62 -4.16 -11.35
N LYS A 263 -29.70 -3.38 -11.26
CA LYS A 263 -31.08 -3.91 -11.45
C LYS A 263 -31.37 -4.35 -12.86
N GLU A 264 -30.89 -3.61 -13.86
CA GLU A 264 -31.23 -3.78 -15.28
C GLU A 264 -30.09 -4.48 -16.06
N GLN A 265 -29.36 -5.41 -15.44
CA GLN A 265 -28.15 -6.06 -16.00
C GLN A 265 -28.36 -6.62 -17.42
N LYS A 266 -29.51 -7.24 -17.71
CA LYS A 266 -29.78 -7.80 -19.04
C LYS A 266 -29.82 -6.72 -20.13
N LEU A 267 -30.47 -5.59 -19.86
CA LEU A 267 -30.53 -4.47 -20.78
C LEU A 267 -29.18 -3.76 -20.93
N VAL A 268 -28.40 -3.71 -19.85
CA VAL A 268 -27.03 -3.19 -19.89
C VAL A 268 -26.14 -4.04 -20.79
N GLN A 269 -26.26 -5.35 -20.73
CA GLN A 269 -25.53 -6.27 -21.62
C GLN A 269 -26.01 -6.16 -23.08
N GLU A 270 -27.32 -6.01 -23.32
CA GLU A 270 -27.88 -5.76 -24.65
C GLU A 270 -27.29 -4.48 -25.26
N TYR A 271 -27.29 -3.38 -24.49
CA TYR A 271 -26.70 -2.12 -24.92
C TYR A 271 -25.21 -2.23 -25.23
N ALA A 272 -24.44 -2.90 -24.38
CA ALA A 272 -23.00 -3.13 -24.61
C ALA A 272 -22.76 -3.91 -25.92
N THR A 273 -23.60 -4.91 -26.20
CA THR A 273 -23.53 -5.71 -27.45
C THR A 273 -23.84 -4.85 -28.68
N LEU A 274 -24.82 -3.95 -28.57
CA LEU A 274 -25.17 -3.00 -29.65
C LEU A 274 -24.02 -2.03 -29.92
N CYS A 275 -23.43 -1.45 -28.87
CA CYS A 275 -22.28 -0.55 -29.01
C CYS A 275 -21.08 -1.24 -29.67
N LEU A 276 -20.83 -2.51 -29.36
CA LEU A 276 -19.75 -3.28 -29.98
C LEU A 276 -20.02 -3.52 -31.48
N LYS A 277 -21.25 -3.84 -31.86
CA LYS A 277 -21.64 -3.98 -33.27
C LYS A 277 -21.49 -2.68 -34.05
N GLU A 278 -21.94 -1.56 -33.47
CA GLU A 278 -21.85 -0.22 -34.11
C GLU A 278 -20.39 0.26 -34.25
N SER A 279 -19.54 -0.10 -33.31
CA SER A 279 -18.12 0.30 -33.36
C SER A 279 -17.29 -0.48 -34.38
N GLY A 280 -17.84 -1.55 -34.97
CA GLY A 280 -17.10 -2.45 -35.88
C GLY A 280 -15.96 -3.23 -35.19
N LYS A 281 -15.81 -3.07 -33.88
CA LYS A 281 -14.80 -3.80 -33.10
C LYS A 281 -15.38 -5.16 -32.72
N LYS A 282 -14.68 -6.24 -33.08
CA LYS A 282 -14.90 -7.52 -32.43
C LYS A 282 -14.69 -7.32 -30.93
N GLY A 283 -15.68 -7.71 -30.12
CA GLY A 283 -15.53 -7.65 -28.68
C GLY A 283 -14.28 -8.42 -28.28
N GLU A 284 -13.37 -7.75 -27.54
CA GLU A 284 -12.21 -8.43 -26.97
C GLU A 284 -12.71 -9.57 -26.07
N SER A 285 -12.27 -10.79 -26.36
CA SER A 285 -12.57 -11.93 -25.50
C SER A 285 -11.96 -11.69 -24.11
N GLN A 286 -12.49 -12.38 -23.09
CA GLN A 286 -11.87 -12.34 -21.75
C GLN A 286 -10.40 -12.75 -21.84
N GLN A 287 -10.06 -13.71 -22.69
CA GLN A 287 -8.68 -14.13 -22.93
C GLN A 287 -7.80 -13.02 -23.53
N ASP A 288 -8.34 -12.18 -24.43
CA ASP A 288 -7.59 -11.05 -24.99
C ASP A 288 -7.33 -9.96 -23.93
N LYS A 289 -8.30 -9.69 -23.07
CA LYS A 289 -8.15 -8.78 -21.93
C LYS A 289 -7.11 -9.29 -20.93
N ASP A 290 -7.14 -10.59 -20.63
CA ASP A 290 -6.19 -11.21 -19.71
C ASP A 290 -4.76 -11.20 -20.31
N ARG A 291 -4.61 -11.49 -21.61
CA ARG A 291 -3.32 -11.35 -22.32
C ARG A 291 -2.80 -9.92 -22.33
N LEU A 292 -3.68 -8.94 -22.56
CA LEU A 292 -3.28 -7.52 -22.53
C LEU A 292 -2.80 -7.14 -21.14
N ARG A 293 -3.53 -7.54 -20.10
CA ARG A 293 -3.17 -7.29 -18.70
C ARG A 293 -1.82 -7.91 -18.35
N ILE A 294 -1.62 -9.19 -18.67
CA ILE A 294 -0.34 -9.90 -18.44
C ILE A 294 0.82 -9.17 -19.15
N ASN A 295 0.64 -8.73 -20.39
CA ASN A 295 1.67 -8.00 -21.13
C ASN A 295 2.00 -6.64 -20.50
N ILE A 296 0.99 -5.94 -19.97
CA ILE A 296 1.18 -4.65 -19.30
C ILE A 296 1.89 -4.86 -17.98
N ASP A 297 1.45 -5.83 -17.18
CA ASP A 297 2.06 -6.17 -15.89
C ASP A 297 3.53 -6.58 -16.08
N ARG A 298 3.84 -7.41 -17.09
CA ARG A 298 5.20 -7.80 -17.43
C ARG A 298 6.08 -6.60 -17.83
N LYS A 299 5.57 -5.66 -18.64
CA LYS A 299 6.31 -4.44 -18.99
C LYS A 299 6.59 -3.58 -17.76
N TYR A 300 5.63 -3.47 -16.86
CA TYR A 300 5.80 -2.76 -15.60
C TYR A 300 6.86 -3.43 -14.72
N ASP A 301 6.79 -4.74 -14.56
CA ASP A 301 7.74 -5.51 -13.76
C ASP A 301 9.17 -5.34 -14.30
N LEU A 302 9.38 -5.53 -15.59
CA LEU A 302 10.70 -5.32 -16.20
C LEU A 302 11.24 -3.91 -16.00
N LYS A 303 10.38 -2.89 -16.05
CA LYS A 303 10.78 -1.50 -15.81
C LYS A 303 11.09 -1.27 -14.33
N LYS A 304 10.29 -1.83 -13.43
CA LYS A 304 10.52 -1.80 -11.98
C LYS A 304 11.84 -2.48 -11.63
N ASP A 305 12.11 -3.66 -12.19
CA ASP A 305 13.35 -4.41 -11.96
C ASP A 305 14.58 -3.65 -12.45
N SER A 306 14.48 -2.99 -13.62
CA SER A 306 15.55 -2.12 -14.12
C SER A 306 15.86 -0.95 -13.17
N ILE A 307 14.82 -0.34 -12.59
CA ILE A 307 14.97 0.74 -11.61
C ILE A 307 15.60 0.22 -10.31
N ILE A 308 15.17 -0.95 -9.82
CA ILE A 308 15.74 -1.61 -8.65
C ILE A 308 17.23 -1.90 -8.89
N ALA A 309 17.57 -2.45 -10.07
CA ALA A 309 18.96 -2.75 -10.44
C ALA A 309 19.84 -1.49 -10.42
N GLN A 310 19.33 -0.38 -10.94
CA GLN A 310 20.06 0.90 -10.92
C GLN A 310 20.25 1.45 -9.50
N LEU A 311 19.19 1.43 -8.66
CA LEU A 311 19.25 1.92 -7.28
C LEU A 311 20.18 1.10 -6.39
N TYR A 312 20.20 -0.21 -6.58
CA TYR A 312 20.99 -1.14 -5.76
C TYR A 312 22.31 -1.55 -6.40
N HIS A 313 22.61 -1.06 -7.61
CA HIS A 313 23.78 -1.48 -8.41
C HIS A 313 23.83 -3.00 -8.59
N ILE A 314 22.69 -3.64 -8.78
CA ILE A 314 22.57 -5.08 -9.02
C ILE A 314 22.82 -5.34 -10.52
N PRO A 315 23.82 -6.15 -10.89
CA PRO A 315 24.18 -6.34 -12.30
C PRO A 315 23.16 -7.13 -13.12
N ASN A 316 22.26 -7.85 -12.48
CA ASN A 316 21.20 -8.63 -13.15
C ASN A 316 19.87 -8.54 -12.37
N PRO A 317 18.88 -7.82 -12.90
CA PRO A 317 17.59 -7.63 -12.23
C PRO A 317 16.66 -8.85 -12.31
N LEU A 318 17.03 -9.92 -13.01
CA LEU A 318 16.21 -11.13 -13.18
C LEU A 318 16.53 -12.22 -12.16
N LEU A 319 17.30 -11.92 -11.16
CA LEU A 319 17.56 -12.71 -9.99
C LEU A 319 16.88 -12.08 -8.80
#